data_f4b9dcc1435892e2dbd18ffb3c582bb6
#
_entry.id   f4b9dcc1435892e2dbd18ffb3c582bb6
#
_cell.length_a   1.000
_cell.length_b   1.000
_cell.length_c   1.000
_cell.angle_alpha   90.00
_cell.angle_beta   90.00
_cell.angle_gamma   90.00
#
_symmetry.space_group_name_H-M   'P 1'
#
loop_
_entity.id
_entity.type
_entity.pdbx_description
1 polymer ?
#
loop_
_entity_poly.entity_id
_entity_poly.type
_entity_poly.pdbx_seq_one_letter_code
_entity_poly.pdbx_strand_id
1 'polypeptide(L)'
;MRNKAWICGALIVFALAVMGCATVQKVFPTAAWRQARVRNEGYSLLYQLICQESDADKLLIIKHADPPIAEIIKKIASTCGQAKKELEAFHEIDRHFRLKMTHLPEIEQKSRAAIETTVTKQLLFSSGKKFEVRFLFTQAEAMNYAAHLAKVLGDQEVNPVRKKFLATLSERCTTLHDQAMDLLKY
;
A
#
# COMPACT_ATOMS: atom_id res chain seq x y z
N MET A 1 80.84 46.41 30.33
CA MET A 1 81.49 45.17 29.84
C MET A 1 80.38 44.18 29.38
N ARG A 2 80.48 43.95 28.06
CA ARG A 2 80.21 42.73 27.28
C ARG A 2 78.82 42.07 27.38
N ASN A 3 78.02 42.29 26.38
CA ASN A 3 77.62 41.37 25.28
C ASN A 3 77.11 40.01 25.68
N LYS A 4 75.86 39.69 25.31
CA LYS A 4 75.70 38.77 24.14
C LYS A 4 74.19 38.69 23.80
N ALA A 5 73.91 39.01 22.52
CA ALA A 5 72.71 38.70 21.83
C ALA A 5 72.54 37.20 21.75
N TRP A 6 71.31 36.75 21.94
CA TRP A 6 70.92 35.44 21.40
C TRP A 6 69.61 35.60 20.67
N ILE A 7 69.70 35.41 19.39
CA ILE A 7 68.67 35.29 18.41
C ILE A 7 68.01 33.93 18.67
N CYS A 8 66.77 33.94 19.03
CA CYS A 8 65.92 32.73 18.92
C CYS A 8 64.84 33.01 17.91
N GLY A 9 64.97 32.30 16.80
CA GLY A 9 64.12 32.37 15.67
C GLY A 9 62.72 31.94 16.03
N ALA A 10 61.77 32.77 15.65
CA ALA A 10 60.36 32.45 15.69
C ALA A 10 60.04 31.51 14.52
N LEU A 11 59.89 30.21 14.83
CA LEU A 11 59.28 29.23 13.95
C LEU A 11 57.78 29.48 13.93
N ILE A 12 57.30 30.20 12.91
CA ILE A 12 55.89 30.34 12.61
C ILE A 12 55.46 29.01 12.01
N VAL A 13 54.86 28.15 12.82
CA VAL A 13 54.13 26.97 12.34
C VAL A 13 52.82 27.48 11.74
N PHE A 14 52.81 27.56 10.42
CA PHE A 14 51.59 27.82 9.64
C PHE A 14 50.76 26.53 9.67
N ALA A 15 49.89 26.42 10.66
CA ALA A 15 48.86 25.39 10.68
C ALA A 15 47.85 25.71 9.58
N LEU A 16 48.03 25.12 8.41
CA LEU A 16 47.01 25.05 7.38
C LEU A 16 45.81 24.24 7.93
N ALA A 17 44.86 24.99 8.47
CA ALA A 17 43.53 24.44 8.71
C ALA A 17 42.93 24.11 7.36
N VAL A 18 43.11 22.87 6.92
CA VAL A 18 42.32 22.30 5.84
C VAL A 18 40.87 22.22 6.36
N MET A 19 40.10 23.29 6.16
CA MET A 19 38.65 23.25 6.23
C MET A 19 38.22 22.30 5.12
N GLY A 20 38.11 21.03 5.46
CA GLY A 20 37.39 20.05 4.67
C GLY A 20 35.97 20.51 4.57
N CYS A 21 35.59 21.20 3.48
CA CYS A 21 34.24 21.29 3.05
C CYS A 21 33.72 19.86 2.90
N ALA A 22 33.05 19.34 3.94
CA ALA A 22 32.20 18.17 3.82
C ALA A 22 31.10 18.59 2.85
N THR A 23 31.35 18.41 1.56
CA THR A 23 30.28 18.43 0.56
C THR A 23 29.32 17.37 0.98
N VAL A 24 28.18 17.77 1.56
CA VAL A 24 27.02 16.90 1.75
C VAL A 24 26.62 16.48 0.34
N GLN A 25 27.20 15.37 -0.13
CA GLN A 25 26.72 14.73 -1.33
C GLN A 25 25.27 14.38 -1.09
N LYS A 26 24.37 15.10 -1.76
CA LYS A 26 22.98 14.66 -1.89
C LYS A 26 23.04 13.29 -2.53
N VAL A 27 22.92 12.24 -1.70
CA VAL A 27 22.82 10.86 -2.18
C VAL A 27 21.51 10.77 -2.94
N PHE A 28 21.58 10.91 -4.26
CA PHE A 28 20.42 10.68 -5.10
C PHE A 28 20.03 9.21 -4.95
N PRO A 29 18.74 8.94 -4.69
CA PRO A 29 18.27 7.57 -4.53
C PRO A 29 18.65 6.73 -5.76
N THR A 30 19.29 5.59 -5.55
CA THR A 30 19.61 4.65 -6.64
C THR A 30 18.32 4.17 -7.33
N ALA A 31 18.44 3.68 -8.57
CA ALA A 31 17.31 3.10 -9.29
C ALA A 31 16.64 1.98 -8.47
N ALA A 32 17.43 1.14 -7.81
CA ALA A 32 16.95 0.07 -6.95
C ALA A 32 16.12 0.59 -5.75
N TRP A 33 16.58 1.67 -5.11
CA TRP A 33 15.84 2.29 -4.01
C TRP A 33 14.49 2.87 -4.48
N ARG A 34 14.48 3.53 -5.65
CA ARG A 34 13.23 4.06 -6.25
C ARG A 34 12.24 2.94 -6.55
N GLN A 35 12.69 1.83 -7.13
CA GLN A 35 11.86 0.67 -7.41
C GLN A 35 11.31 0.04 -6.12
N ALA A 36 12.14 -0.12 -5.09
CA ALA A 36 11.69 -0.64 -3.79
C ALA A 36 10.62 0.27 -3.15
N ARG A 37 10.79 1.59 -3.27
CA ARG A 37 9.81 2.56 -2.79
C ARG A 37 8.48 2.43 -3.54
N VAL A 38 8.50 2.40 -4.87
CA VAL A 38 7.29 2.26 -5.70
C VAL A 38 6.55 0.96 -5.36
N ARG A 39 7.27 -0.17 -5.19
CA ARG A 39 6.65 -1.42 -4.75
C ARG A 39 5.99 -1.29 -3.38
N ASN A 40 6.65 -0.69 -2.41
CA ASN A 40 6.09 -0.49 -1.07
C ASN A 40 4.85 0.43 -1.08
N GLU A 41 4.84 1.47 -1.92
CA GLU A 41 3.66 2.30 -2.13
C GLU A 41 2.49 1.47 -2.69
N GLY A 42 2.76 0.63 -3.69
CA GLY A 42 1.76 -0.29 -4.25
C GLY A 42 1.25 -1.32 -3.24
N TYR A 43 2.13 -1.93 -2.43
CA TYR A 43 1.71 -2.84 -1.35
C TYR A 43 0.86 -2.13 -0.29
N SER A 44 1.16 -0.87 0.01
CA SER A 44 0.37 -0.08 0.96
C SER A 44 -1.04 0.19 0.44
N LEU A 45 -1.18 0.47 -0.87
CA LEU A 45 -2.48 0.62 -1.51
C LEU A 45 -3.27 -0.69 -1.50
N LEU A 46 -2.62 -1.80 -1.88
CA LEU A 46 -3.23 -3.12 -1.85
C LEU A 46 -3.67 -3.50 -0.43
N TYR A 47 -2.80 -3.30 0.56
CA TYR A 47 -3.10 -3.61 1.95
C TYR A 47 -4.28 -2.79 2.48
N GLN A 48 -4.35 -1.49 2.16
CA GLN A 48 -5.47 -0.64 2.55
C GLN A 48 -6.79 -1.16 1.99
N LEU A 49 -6.84 -1.47 0.69
CA LEU A 49 -8.01 -2.03 0.04
C LEU A 49 -8.41 -3.38 0.67
N ILE A 50 -7.47 -4.30 0.82
CA ILE A 50 -7.70 -5.61 1.42
C ILE A 50 -8.22 -5.50 2.86
N CYS A 51 -7.72 -4.55 3.66
CA CYS A 51 -8.24 -4.30 5.00
C CYS A 51 -9.71 -3.84 5.00
N GLN A 52 -10.08 -2.97 4.06
CA GLN A 52 -11.47 -2.51 3.93
C GLN A 52 -12.40 -3.66 3.53
N GLU A 53 -12.02 -4.42 2.52
CA GLU A 53 -12.84 -5.52 2.01
C GLU A 53 -12.87 -6.75 2.93
N SER A 54 -11.88 -6.92 3.82
CA SER A 54 -11.91 -7.99 4.84
C SER A 54 -13.05 -7.85 5.86
N ASP A 55 -13.68 -6.70 5.91
CA ASP A 55 -14.78 -6.37 6.81
C ASP A 55 -16.13 -6.18 6.07
N ALA A 56 -16.18 -6.42 4.77
CA ALA A 56 -17.36 -6.17 3.93
C ALA A 56 -18.59 -6.95 4.40
N ASP A 57 -18.42 -8.18 4.88
CA ASP A 57 -19.50 -9.03 5.37
C ASP A 57 -20.17 -8.51 6.66
N LYS A 58 -19.52 -7.63 7.41
CA LYS A 58 -20.09 -7.00 8.61
C LYS A 58 -21.37 -6.20 8.29
N LEU A 59 -21.48 -5.68 7.06
CA LEU A 59 -22.67 -4.97 6.63
C LEU A 59 -23.90 -5.89 6.56
N LEU A 60 -23.70 -7.19 6.33
CA LEU A 60 -24.76 -8.19 6.32
C LEU A 60 -25.38 -8.47 7.72
N ILE A 61 -24.73 -8.01 8.80
CA ILE A 61 -25.27 -8.09 10.16
C ILE A 61 -26.48 -7.16 10.32
N ILE A 62 -26.43 -6.01 9.64
CA ILE A 62 -27.47 -4.95 9.75
C ILE A 62 -28.32 -4.82 8.49
N LYS A 63 -27.92 -5.45 7.39
CA LYS A 63 -28.61 -5.41 6.10
C LYS A 63 -28.84 -6.82 5.58
N HIS A 64 -30.08 -7.06 5.18
CA HIS A 64 -30.43 -8.33 4.52
C HIS A 64 -30.02 -8.27 3.04
N ALA A 65 -29.45 -9.35 2.54
CA ALA A 65 -29.18 -9.59 1.11
C ALA A 65 -29.61 -11.01 0.77
N ASP A 66 -29.98 -11.22 -0.49
CA ASP A 66 -30.32 -12.54 -1.01
C ASP A 66 -29.16 -13.53 -0.81
N PRO A 67 -29.45 -14.82 -0.53
CA PRO A 67 -28.42 -15.80 -0.18
C PRO A 67 -27.23 -15.88 -1.15
N PRO A 68 -27.40 -15.86 -2.49
CA PRO A 68 -26.25 -15.86 -3.41
C PRO A 68 -25.36 -14.64 -3.26
N ILE A 69 -25.96 -13.46 -3.01
CA ILE A 69 -25.22 -12.21 -2.81
C ILE A 69 -24.47 -12.25 -1.48
N ALA A 70 -25.16 -12.66 -0.42
CA ALA A 70 -24.53 -12.81 0.90
C ALA A 70 -23.35 -13.79 0.86
N GLU A 71 -23.44 -14.86 0.07
CA GLU A 71 -22.37 -15.85 -0.08
C GLU A 71 -21.13 -15.25 -0.77
N ILE A 72 -21.31 -14.55 -1.89
CA ILE A 72 -20.18 -13.93 -2.59
C ILE A 72 -19.50 -12.86 -1.73
N ILE A 73 -20.26 -12.05 -0.98
CA ILE A 73 -19.72 -11.05 -0.06
C ILE A 73 -18.85 -11.72 1.03
N LYS A 74 -19.33 -12.81 1.62
CA LYS A 74 -18.55 -13.58 2.61
C LYS A 74 -17.28 -14.18 2.01
N LYS A 75 -17.33 -14.67 0.78
CA LYS A 75 -16.13 -15.17 0.05
C LYS A 75 -15.10 -14.05 -0.16
N ILE A 76 -15.54 -12.85 -0.56
CA ILE A 76 -14.70 -11.68 -0.70
C ILE A 76 -14.04 -11.34 0.64
N ALA A 77 -14.83 -11.16 1.70
CA ALA A 77 -14.32 -10.83 3.03
C ALA A 77 -13.31 -11.88 3.52
N SER A 78 -13.61 -13.16 3.35
CA SER A 78 -12.70 -14.26 3.73
C SER A 78 -11.39 -14.24 2.94
N THR A 79 -11.46 -14.05 1.62
CA THR A 79 -10.27 -13.98 0.75
C THR A 79 -9.40 -12.79 1.13
N CYS A 80 -9.99 -11.62 1.34
CA CYS A 80 -9.29 -10.43 1.78
C CYS A 80 -8.71 -10.59 3.20
N GLY A 81 -9.45 -11.22 4.12
CA GLY A 81 -8.96 -11.54 5.46
C GLY A 81 -7.74 -12.46 5.48
N GLN A 82 -7.67 -13.45 4.57
CA GLN A 82 -6.50 -14.30 4.38
C GLN A 82 -5.34 -13.50 3.79
N ALA A 83 -5.58 -12.73 2.73
CA ALA A 83 -4.55 -11.92 2.08
C ALA A 83 -3.96 -10.86 3.03
N LYS A 84 -4.78 -10.26 3.88
CA LYS A 84 -4.34 -9.35 4.95
C LYS A 84 -3.32 -10.02 5.87
N LYS A 85 -3.63 -11.21 6.38
CA LYS A 85 -2.73 -11.96 7.27
C LYS A 85 -1.41 -12.32 6.59
N GLU A 86 -1.44 -12.70 5.32
CA GLU A 86 -0.23 -13.01 4.56
C GLU A 86 0.64 -11.76 4.33
N LEU A 87 0.04 -10.61 4.02
CA LEU A 87 0.75 -9.34 3.89
C LEU A 87 1.38 -8.90 5.22
N GLU A 88 0.66 -9.05 6.32
CA GLU A 88 1.17 -8.79 7.68
C GLU A 88 2.34 -9.71 8.02
N ALA A 89 2.24 -11.00 7.69
CA ALA A 89 3.34 -11.95 7.89
C ALA A 89 4.60 -11.59 7.08
N PHE A 90 4.44 -11.12 5.83
CA PHE A 90 5.59 -10.61 5.07
C PHE A 90 6.24 -9.38 5.73
N HIS A 91 5.44 -8.50 6.31
CA HIS A 91 5.95 -7.32 7.03
C HIS A 91 6.74 -7.68 8.28
N GLU A 92 6.30 -8.68 9.03
CA GLU A 92 7.02 -9.16 10.23
C GLU A 92 8.38 -9.79 9.89
N ILE A 93 8.46 -10.50 8.75
CA ILE A 93 9.70 -11.16 8.30
C ILE A 93 10.68 -10.14 7.67
N ASP A 94 10.16 -9.17 6.93
CA ASP A 94 10.97 -8.18 6.18
C ASP A 94 10.60 -6.75 6.59
N ARG A 95 11.39 -6.15 7.47
CA ARG A 95 11.17 -4.79 7.96
C ARG A 95 11.33 -3.70 6.89
N HIS A 96 11.88 -4.02 5.73
CA HIS A 96 11.94 -3.11 4.57
C HIS A 96 10.65 -3.16 3.74
N PHE A 97 9.84 -4.18 3.94
CA PHE A 97 8.52 -4.30 3.36
C PHE A 97 7.51 -3.43 4.12
N ARG A 98 6.94 -2.42 3.46
CA ARG A 98 6.08 -1.42 4.10
C ARG A 98 4.63 -1.55 3.67
N LEU A 99 3.71 -1.63 4.64
CA LEU A 99 2.26 -1.71 4.43
C LEU A 99 1.52 -0.40 4.71
N LYS A 100 2.19 0.58 5.29
CA LYS A 100 1.60 1.86 5.68
C LYS A 100 2.47 3.01 5.18
N MET A 101 2.43 3.25 3.89
CA MET A 101 3.07 4.40 3.27
C MET A 101 2.00 5.32 2.68
N THR A 102 1.97 6.56 3.15
CA THR A 102 1.04 7.57 2.66
C THR A 102 1.80 8.52 1.74
N HIS A 103 1.92 8.16 0.47
CA HIS A 103 2.58 9.01 -0.52
C HIS A 103 1.65 9.46 -1.65
N LEU A 104 0.36 9.14 -1.52
CA LEU A 104 -0.63 9.72 -2.42
C LEU A 104 -0.70 11.23 -2.22
N PRO A 105 -0.83 12.02 -3.29
CA PRO A 105 -1.11 13.43 -3.19
C PRO A 105 -2.30 13.70 -2.26
N GLU A 106 -2.24 14.77 -1.48
CA GLU A 106 -3.30 15.10 -0.49
C GLU A 106 -4.69 15.16 -1.14
N ILE A 107 -4.78 15.71 -2.35
CA ILE A 107 -6.05 15.79 -3.08
C ILE A 107 -6.61 14.40 -3.40
N GLU A 108 -5.75 13.44 -3.74
CA GLU A 108 -6.17 12.06 -4.01
C GLU A 108 -6.66 11.36 -2.73
N GLN A 109 -5.97 11.55 -1.61
CA GLN A 109 -6.41 11.03 -0.31
C GLN A 109 -7.78 11.58 0.08
N LYS A 110 -7.99 12.89 -0.08
CA LYS A 110 -9.28 13.54 0.19
C LYS A 110 -10.38 13.04 -0.75
N SER A 111 -10.06 12.84 -2.03
CA SER A 111 -11.02 12.33 -3.01
C SER A 111 -11.47 10.91 -2.67
N ARG A 112 -10.54 10.03 -2.31
CA ARG A 112 -10.86 8.65 -1.88
C ARG A 112 -11.72 8.64 -0.62
N ALA A 113 -11.39 9.43 0.39
CA ALA A 113 -12.17 9.55 1.61
C ALA A 113 -13.60 10.08 1.34
N ALA A 114 -13.75 11.03 0.40
CA ALA A 114 -15.06 11.54 0.01
C ALA A 114 -15.91 10.47 -0.73
N ILE A 115 -15.28 9.69 -1.62
CA ILE A 115 -15.93 8.56 -2.30
C ILE A 115 -16.37 7.51 -1.28
N GLU A 116 -15.49 7.08 -0.39
CA GLU A 116 -15.79 6.11 0.67
C GLU A 116 -16.96 6.56 1.53
N THR A 117 -16.94 7.82 1.98
CA THR A 117 -18.04 8.41 2.75
C THR A 117 -19.36 8.38 1.98
N THR A 118 -19.32 8.70 0.69
CA THR A 118 -20.51 8.71 -0.16
C THR A 118 -21.06 7.31 -0.37
N VAL A 119 -20.20 6.35 -0.70
CA VAL A 119 -20.58 4.94 -0.90
C VAL A 119 -21.16 4.35 0.40
N THR A 120 -20.50 4.56 1.53
CA THR A 120 -20.98 4.10 2.84
C THR A 120 -22.37 4.65 3.16
N LYS A 121 -22.60 5.94 2.97
CA LYS A 121 -23.94 6.53 3.15
C LYS A 121 -24.98 5.90 2.21
N GLN A 122 -24.63 5.72 0.94
CA GLN A 122 -25.51 5.12 -0.04
C GLN A 122 -25.89 3.68 0.33
N LEU A 123 -24.96 2.89 0.84
CA LEU A 123 -25.22 1.53 1.30
C LEU A 123 -26.09 1.53 2.56
N LEU A 124 -25.78 2.36 3.54
CA LEU A 124 -26.53 2.44 4.80
C LEU A 124 -27.99 2.88 4.59
N PHE A 125 -28.22 3.85 3.69
CA PHE A 125 -29.57 4.41 3.43
C PHE A 125 -30.33 3.71 2.30
N SER A 126 -29.76 2.70 1.62
CA SER A 126 -30.49 1.86 0.67
C SER A 126 -30.98 0.57 1.32
N SER A 127 -32.01 -0.05 0.71
CA SER A 127 -32.59 -1.30 1.16
C SER A 127 -33.06 -2.14 -0.02
N GLY A 128 -33.34 -3.43 0.20
CA GLY A 128 -33.80 -4.37 -0.80
C GLY A 128 -32.88 -4.43 -2.03
N LYS A 129 -33.45 -4.65 -3.20
CA LYS A 129 -32.70 -4.81 -4.46
C LYS A 129 -31.73 -3.65 -4.74
N LYS A 130 -32.09 -2.41 -4.37
CA LYS A 130 -31.22 -1.24 -4.55
C LYS A 130 -29.94 -1.33 -3.70
N PHE A 131 -30.05 -1.81 -2.46
CA PHE A 131 -28.89 -2.09 -1.61
C PHE A 131 -28.04 -3.18 -2.22
N GLU A 132 -28.64 -4.30 -2.61
CA GLU A 132 -27.93 -5.46 -3.17
C GLU A 132 -27.13 -5.13 -4.39
N VAL A 133 -27.75 -4.46 -5.38
CA VAL A 133 -27.09 -4.06 -6.63
C VAL A 133 -25.92 -3.12 -6.34
N ARG A 134 -26.11 -2.13 -5.46
CA ARG A 134 -25.02 -1.19 -5.12
C ARG A 134 -23.88 -1.89 -4.40
N PHE A 135 -24.21 -2.73 -3.43
CA PHE A 135 -23.20 -3.43 -2.65
C PHE A 135 -22.40 -4.37 -3.53
N LEU A 136 -23.09 -5.18 -4.33
CA LEU A 136 -22.44 -6.11 -5.24
C LEU A 136 -21.57 -5.41 -6.29
N PHE A 137 -22.03 -4.30 -6.86
CA PHE A 137 -21.26 -3.49 -7.78
C PHE A 137 -20.00 -2.92 -7.13
N THR A 138 -20.13 -2.36 -5.92
CA THR A 138 -18.99 -1.82 -5.17
C THR A 138 -17.94 -2.92 -4.89
N GLN A 139 -18.39 -4.11 -4.54
CA GLN A 139 -17.49 -5.25 -4.29
C GLN A 139 -16.84 -5.77 -5.56
N ALA A 140 -17.55 -5.81 -6.68
CA ALA A 140 -16.99 -6.17 -7.97
C ALA A 140 -15.86 -5.19 -8.38
N GLU A 141 -16.10 -3.88 -8.26
CA GLU A 141 -15.08 -2.87 -8.56
C GLU A 141 -13.85 -2.97 -7.63
N ALA A 142 -14.06 -3.24 -6.34
CA ALA A 142 -12.97 -3.45 -5.40
C ALA A 142 -12.12 -4.67 -5.77
N MET A 143 -12.75 -5.79 -6.15
CA MET A 143 -12.05 -6.99 -6.58
C MET A 143 -11.32 -6.81 -7.90
N ASN A 144 -11.91 -6.09 -8.86
CA ASN A 144 -11.25 -5.73 -10.11
C ASN A 144 -9.97 -4.92 -9.84
N TYR A 145 -10.07 -3.90 -9.00
CA TYR A 145 -8.91 -3.07 -8.63
C TYR A 145 -7.84 -3.88 -7.90
N ALA A 146 -8.23 -4.73 -6.93
CA ALA A 146 -7.31 -5.60 -6.22
C ALA A 146 -6.57 -6.56 -7.17
N ALA A 147 -7.29 -7.17 -8.12
CA ALA A 147 -6.72 -8.07 -9.11
C ALA A 147 -5.63 -7.39 -9.96
N HIS A 148 -5.94 -6.23 -10.52
CA HIS A 148 -4.99 -5.48 -11.34
C HIS A 148 -3.80 -4.96 -10.53
N LEU A 149 -4.03 -4.46 -9.32
CA LEU A 149 -2.97 -3.97 -8.45
C LEU A 149 -2.02 -5.11 -8.03
N ALA A 150 -2.57 -6.27 -7.67
CA ALA A 150 -1.78 -7.47 -7.36
C ALA A 150 -0.97 -7.93 -8.58
N LYS A 151 -1.56 -7.92 -9.78
CA LYS A 151 -0.87 -8.26 -11.03
C LYS A 151 0.32 -7.34 -11.30
N VAL A 152 0.09 -6.02 -11.30
CA VAL A 152 1.14 -5.02 -11.57
C VAL A 152 2.26 -5.10 -10.54
N LEU A 153 1.94 -5.31 -9.25
CA LEU A 153 2.93 -5.55 -8.20
C LEU A 153 3.71 -6.85 -8.44
N GLY A 154 3.03 -7.92 -8.83
CA GLY A 154 3.63 -9.23 -9.13
C GLY A 154 4.64 -9.15 -10.27
N ASP A 155 4.37 -8.34 -11.29
CA ASP A 155 5.28 -8.12 -12.41
C ASP A 155 6.59 -7.42 -11.97
N GLN A 156 6.53 -6.60 -10.92
CA GLN A 156 7.67 -5.86 -10.36
C GLN A 156 8.31 -6.54 -9.14
N GLU A 157 7.69 -7.59 -8.60
CA GLU A 157 8.18 -8.24 -7.39
C GLU A 157 9.36 -9.17 -7.69
N VAL A 158 10.43 -9.02 -6.90
CA VAL A 158 11.67 -9.80 -7.02
C VAL A 158 11.72 -10.98 -6.07
N ASN A 159 10.96 -10.95 -4.97
CA ASN A 159 10.86 -12.06 -4.03
C ASN A 159 9.91 -13.13 -4.58
N PRO A 160 10.35 -14.37 -4.82
CA PRO A 160 9.54 -15.39 -5.47
C PRO A 160 8.31 -15.79 -4.66
N VAL A 161 8.38 -15.73 -3.32
CA VAL A 161 7.24 -16.07 -2.45
C VAL A 161 6.15 -15.01 -2.57
N ARG A 162 6.52 -13.73 -2.46
CA ARG A 162 5.59 -12.63 -2.62
C ARG A 162 5.03 -12.55 -4.04
N LYS A 163 5.86 -12.83 -5.05
CA LYS A 163 5.41 -12.90 -6.45
C LYS A 163 4.33 -13.96 -6.66
N LYS A 164 4.53 -15.16 -6.10
CA LYS A 164 3.54 -16.25 -6.15
C LYS A 164 2.24 -15.86 -5.42
N PHE A 165 2.37 -15.26 -4.24
CA PHE A 165 1.22 -14.75 -3.48
C PHE A 165 0.40 -13.75 -4.31
N LEU A 166 1.06 -12.75 -4.92
CA LEU A 166 0.40 -11.74 -5.74
C LEU A 166 -0.30 -12.32 -6.96
N ALA A 167 0.32 -13.31 -7.65
CA ALA A 167 -0.30 -14.01 -8.77
C ALA A 167 -1.59 -14.72 -8.32
N THR A 168 -1.52 -15.50 -7.23
CA THR A 168 -2.68 -16.21 -6.67
C THR A 168 -3.77 -15.24 -6.21
N LEU A 169 -3.40 -14.12 -5.58
CA LEU A 169 -4.36 -13.10 -5.15
C LEU A 169 -5.06 -12.45 -6.35
N SER A 170 -4.30 -12.11 -7.40
CA SER A 170 -4.85 -11.56 -8.65
C SER A 170 -5.90 -12.49 -9.26
N GLU A 171 -5.59 -13.79 -9.39
CA GLU A 171 -6.52 -14.79 -9.92
C GLU A 171 -7.79 -14.93 -9.07
N ARG A 172 -7.64 -15.01 -7.75
CA ARG A 172 -8.79 -15.09 -6.84
C ARG A 172 -9.69 -13.86 -6.92
N CYS A 173 -9.09 -12.66 -6.93
CA CYS A 173 -9.85 -11.42 -7.04
C CYS A 173 -10.56 -11.32 -8.40
N THR A 174 -9.93 -11.74 -9.51
CA THR A 174 -10.59 -11.82 -10.83
C THR A 174 -11.79 -12.74 -10.78
N THR A 175 -11.63 -13.94 -10.23
CA THR A 175 -12.75 -14.90 -10.09
C THR A 175 -13.91 -14.33 -9.27
N LEU A 176 -13.60 -13.64 -8.17
CA LEU A 176 -14.63 -13.02 -7.31
C LEU A 176 -15.32 -11.85 -8.00
N HIS A 177 -14.58 -11.05 -8.76
CA HIS A 177 -15.13 -10.00 -9.62
C HIS A 177 -16.14 -10.58 -10.59
N ASP A 178 -15.75 -11.60 -11.36
CA ASP A 178 -16.60 -12.22 -12.38
C ASP A 178 -17.88 -12.82 -11.77
N GLN A 179 -17.75 -13.53 -10.63
CA GLN A 179 -18.90 -14.05 -9.90
C GLN A 179 -19.85 -12.95 -9.41
N ALA A 180 -19.32 -11.84 -8.92
CA ALA A 180 -20.13 -10.69 -8.50
C ALA A 180 -20.84 -10.03 -9.70
N MET A 181 -20.15 -9.88 -10.83
CA MET A 181 -20.71 -9.34 -12.06
C MET A 181 -21.79 -10.24 -12.67
N ASP A 182 -21.64 -11.56 -12.55
CA ASP A 182 -22.68 -12.50 -13.01
C ASP A 182 -23.98 -12.37 -12.21
N LEU A 183 -23.89 -12.14 -10.91
CA LEU A 183 -25.06 -11.90 -10.07
C LEU A 183 -25.76 -10.55 -10.34
N LEU A 184 -25.08 -9.59 -10.96
CA LEU A 184 -25.66 -8.30 -11.36
C LEU A 184 -26.54 -8.39 -12.61
N LYS A 185 -26.44 -9.49 -13.38
CA LYS A 185 -27.22 -9.70 -14.63
C LYS A 185 -28.64 -10.14 -14.37
N TYR A 186 -28.97 -10.55 -13.15
CA TYR A 186 -30.27 -11.05 -12.73
C TYR A 186 -30.87 -10.17 -11.62
#